data_42e17880a7d1f860c008fbb161eea510
#
_entry.id   42e17880a7d1f860c008fbb161eea510
#
_cell.length_a   1.000
_cell.length_b   1.000
_cell.length_c   1.000
_cell.angle_alpha   90.00
_cell.angle_beta   90.00
_cell.angle_gamma   90.00
#
_symmetry.space_group_name_H-M   'P 1'
#
loop_
_entity.id
_entity.type
_entity.pdbx_description
1 polymer ?
#
loop_
_entity_poly.entity_id
_entity_poly.type
_entity_poly.pdbx_seq_one_letter_code
_entity_poly.pdbx_strand_id
1 'polypeptide(L)'
;DVPVVAALLPDPLVPMIAEDGGRVSHGEFVEALESVLGEVGGRTYFVASADLSHVGPQFGEPKPVDDARRVEVERHDREHLGRFVTNDAAGFLEAMEWCKNPTRWCSIGNMAATMRLAGADEVELLDYRQAVDDQGMGLVSCAAVALLGD
;
A
#
# COMPACT_ATOMS: atom_id res chain seq x y z
N ASP A 1 -2.18 26.33 11.37
CA ASP A 1 -2.99 25.12 11.14
C ASP A 1 -2.81 24.68 9.69
N VAL A 2 -2.50 23.39 9.49
CA VAL A 2 -2.42 22.79 8.17
C VAL A 2 -3.73 22.02 7.95
N PRO A 3 -4.50 22.32 6.88
CA PRO A 3 -5.70 21.57 6.58
C PRO A 3 -5.32 20.10 6.21
N VAL A 4 -6.12 19.15 6.69
CA VAL A 4 -5.95 17.72 6.42
C VAL A 4 -7.19 17.18 5.73
N VAL A 5 -7.01 16.47 4.63
CA VAL A 5 -8.08 15.75 3.93
C VAL A 5 -7.78 14.26 4.05
N ALA A 6 -8.70 13.50 4.63
CA ALA A 6 -8.58 12.04 4.72
C ALA A 6 -9.39 11.38 3.60
N ALA A 7 -8.80 10.40 2.93
CA ALA A 7 -9.46 9.61 1.90
C ALA A 7 -9.23 8.12 2.14
N LEU A 8 -10.28 7.33 1.94
CA LEU A 8 -10.19 5.86 1.85
C LEU A 8 -10.17 5.49 0.37
N LEU A 9 -9.15 4.76 -0.03
CA LEU A 9 -9.01 4.32 -1.42
C LEU A 9 -9.47 2.86 -1.57
N PRO A 10 -10.17 2.56 -2.68
CA PRO A 10 -10.51 1.17 -2.98
C PRO A 10 -9.24 0.37 -3.28
N ASP A 11 -9.30 -0.95 -3.06
CA ASP A 11 -8.24 -1.86 -3.50
C ASP A 11 -8.26 -1.95 -5.04
N PRO A 12 -7.17 -1.55 -5.73
CA PRO A 12 -7.12 -1.57 -7.19
C PRO A 12 -7.10 -2.98 -7.78
N LEU A 13 -6.82 -4.00 -6.98
CA LEU A 13 -6.77 -5.40 -7.40
C LEU A 13 -8.14 -6.10 -7.33
N VAL A 14 -9.12 -5.48 -6.67
CA VAL A 14 -10.49 -6.00 -6.64
C VAL A 14 -11.28 -5.46 -7.83
N PRO A 15 -11.75 -6.34 -8.74
CA PRO A 15 -12.54 -5.91 -9.88
C PRO A 15 -13.79 -5.15 -9.44
N MET A 16 -14.05 -4.02 -10.08
CA MET A 16 -15.32 -3.31 -9.94
C MET A 16 -16.43 -4.16 -10.56
N ILE A 17 -17.49 -4.46 -9.79
CA ILE A 17 -18.68 -5.11 -10.34
C ILE A 17 -19.57 -4.05 -10.98
N ALA A 18 -20.12 -4.34 -12.15
CA ALA A 18 -20.96 -3.40 -12.93
C ALA A 18 -22.19 -2.87 -12.15
N GLU A 19 -22.57 -3.51 -11.06
CA GLU A 19 -23.73 -3.18 -10.21
C GLU A 19 -23.38 -2.37 -8.95
N ASP A 20 -22.13 -1.90 -8.82
CA ASP A 20 -21.62 -1.20 -7.63
C ASP A 20 -22.19 0.23 -7.43
N GLY A 21 -23.30 0.56 -8.11
CA GLY A 21 -24.08 1.75 -7.79
C GLY A 21 -23.36 3.08 -8.01
N GLY A 22 -22.42 3.15 -8.95
CA GLY A 22 -21.70 4.38 -9.28
C GLY A 22 -20.48 4.62 -8.38
N ARG A 23 -19.88 3.61 -7.81
CA ARG A 23 -18.59 3.71 -7.14
C ARG A 23 -17.50 4.16 -8.12
N VAL A 24 -16.63 5.00 -7.63
CA VAL A 24 -15.47 5.48 -8.38
C VAL A 24 -14.36 4.44 -8.27
N SER A 25 -13.74 4.08 -9.37
CA SER A 25 -12.57 3.20 -9.37
C SER A 25 -11.36 3.91 -8.76
N HIS A 26 -10.35 3.13 -8.35
CA HIS A 26 -9.08 3.68 -7.86
C HIS A 26 -8.45 4.64 -8.86
N GLY A 27 -8.40 4.29 -10.15
CA GLY A 27 -7.82 5.13 -11.21
C GLY A 27 -8.57 6.45 -11.37
N GLU A 28 -9.90 6.40 -11.49
CA GLU A 28 -10.75 7.60 -11.62
C GLU A 28 -10.62 8.53 -10.41
N PHE A 29 -10.53 7.96 -9.19
CA PHE A 29 -10.32 8.76 -7.98
C PHE A 29 -8.98 9.50 -8.02
N VAL A 30 -7.89 8.79 -8.36
CA VAL A 30 -6.54 9.39 -8.41
C VAL A 30 -6.48 10.47 -9.49
N GLU A 31 -7.04 10.25 -10.68
CA GLU A 31 -7.10 11.22 -11.77
C GLU A 31 -7.90 12.49 -11.36
N ALA A 32 -9.04 12.31 -10.71
CA ALA A 32 -9.83 13.43 -10.21
C ALA A 32 -9.06 14.23 -9.15
N LEU A 33 -8.34 13.56 -8.26
CA LEU A 33 -7.53 14.21 -7.23
C LEU A 33 -6.35 14.97 -7.82
N GLU A 34 -5.65 14.41 -8.81
CA GLU A 34 -4.59 15.12 -9.57
C GLU A 34 -5.11 16.41 -10.18
N SER A 35 -6.29 16.36 -10.83
CA SER A 35 -6.91 17.54 -11.44
C SER A 35 -7.19 18.63 -10.41
N VAL A 36 -7.82 18.26 -9.29
CA VAL A 36 -8.14 19.21 -8.22
C VAL A 36 -6.88 19.82 -7.61
N LEU A 37 -5.86 19.04 -7.36
CA LEU A 37 -4.59 19.52 -6.79
C LEU A 37 -3.89 20.50 -7.74
N GLY A 38 -3.97 20.28 -9.06
CA GLY A 38 -3.45 21.20 -10.06
C GLY A 38 -4.18 22.56 -10.07
N GLU A 39 -5.46 22.59 -9.71
CA GLU A 39 -6.27 23.82 -9.63
C GLU A 39 -6.06 24.58 -8.31
N VAL A 40 -5.95 23.87 -7.19
CA VAL A 40 -5.84 24.46 -5.85
C VAL A 40 -4.51 25.18 -5.67
N GLY A 41 -3.45 24.65 -6.24
CA GLY A 41 -2.09 25.15 -6.07
C GLY A 41 -1.55 25.04 -4.64
N GLY A 42 -0.36 25.57 -4.43
CA GLY A 42 0.29 25.49 -3.12
C GLY A 42 1.14 24.23 -2.96
N ARG A 43 1.53 23.93 -1.73
CA ARG A 43 2.36 22.75 -1.39
C ARG A 43 1.48 21.71 -0.71
N THR A 44 1.42 20.52 -1.28
CA THR A 44 0.66 19.38 -0.75
C THR A 44 1.64 18.28 -0.27
N TYR A 45 1.37 17.72 0.91
CA TYR A 45 2.09 16.56 1.42
C TYR A 45 1.14 15.36 1.43
N PHE A 46 1.61 14.24 0.95
CA PHE A 46 0.86 12.99 0.93
C PHE A 46 1.36 12.06 2.04
N VAL A 47 0.42 11.48 2.76
CA VAL A 47 0.71 10.48 3.79
C VAL A 47 -0.12 9.24 3.51
N ALA A 48 0.53 8.18 3.04
CA ALA A 48 -0.08 6.85 2.97
C ALA A 48 -0.03 6.21 4.36
N SER A 49 -1.18 6.12 5.02
CA SER A 49 -1.30 5.30 6.23
C SER A 49 -1.52 3.86 5.77
N ALA A 50 -0.46 3.06 5.84
CA ALA A 50 -0.39 1.75 5.21
C ALA A 50 0.35 0.76 6.11
N ASP A 51 -0.21 -0.39 6.31
CA ASP A 51 0.47 -1.61 6.72
C ASP A 51 0.54 -2.59 5.55
N LEU A 52 1.38 -3.62 5.68
CA LEU A 52 1.70 -4.52 4.59
C LEU A 52 1.02 -5.89 4.80
N SER A 53 1.79 -6.91 5.11
CA SER A 53 1.30 -8.28 5.25
C SER A 53 0.44 -8.50 6.49
N HIS A 54 -0.61 -9.33 6.32
CA HIS A 54 -1.51 -9.80 7.38
C HIS A 54 -1.60 -11.31 7.31
N VAL A 55 -0.90 -12.03 8.19
CA VAL A 55 -0.82 -13.49 8.17
C VAL A 55 -1.05 -14.11 9.55
N GLY A 56 -1.37 -15.39 9.57
CA GLY A 56 -1.69 -16.14 10.76
C GLY A 56 -3.18 -16.47 10.91
N PRO A 57 -3.58 -17.24 11.94
CA PRO A 57 -4.96 -17.68 12.15
C PRO A 57 -5.99 -16.57 12.23
N GLN A 58 -5.66 -15.39 12.78
CA GLN A 58 -6.54 -14.22 12.80
C GLN A 58 -6.89 -13.73 11.39
N PHE A 59 -6.05 -14.02 10.42
CA PHE A 59 -6.22 -13.66 9.02
C PHE A 59 -6.55 -14.87 8.12
N GLY A 60 -7.01 -15.98 8.73
CA GLY A 60 -7.50 -17.15 8.01
C GLY A 60 -6.43 -18.17 7.60
N GLU A 61 -5.21 -18.07 8.11
CA GLU A 61 -4.21 -19.13 7.94
C GLU A 61 -4.43 -20.31 8.93
N PRO A 62 -4.12 -21.54 8.54
CA PRO A 62 -4.44 -22.71 9.36
C PRO A 62 -3.50 -22.91 10.55
N LYS A 63 -2.35 -22.24 10.58
CA LYS A 63 -1.31 -22.43 11.58
C LYS A 63 -0.82 -21.12 12.18
N PRO A 64 -0.42 -21.12 13.46
CA PRO A 64 0.29 -20.00 14.05
C PRO A 64 1.55 -19.62 13.27
N VAL A 65 1.90 -18.36 13.34
CA VAL A 65 3.11 -17.81 12.73
C VAL A 65 4.33 -18.24 13.54
N ASP A 66 5.17 -19.04 12.94
CA ASP A 66 6.49 -19.44 13.45
C ASP A 66 7.62 -18.60 12.82
N ASP A 67 8.84 -18.83 13.24
CA ASP A 67 10.01 -18.11 12.73
C ASP A 67 10.22 -18.34 11.22
N ALA A 68 9.90 -19.53 10.71
CA ALA A 68 10.01 -19.81 9.28
C ALA A 68 9.01 -18.97 8.46
N ARG A 69 7.75 -18.86 8.96
CA ARG A 69 6.72 -18.04 8.34
C ARG A 69 7.08 -16.55 8.40
N ARG A 70 7.66 -16.07 9.49
CA ARG A 70 8.15 -14.70 9.63
C ARG A 70 9.21 -14.36 8.58
N VAL A 71 10.19 -15.23 8.38
CA VAL A 71 11.23 -15.06 7.35
C VAL A 71 10.65 -15.06 5.94
N GLU A 72 9.67 -15.93 5.67
CA GLU A 72 8.99 -15.96 4.38
C GLU A 72 8.24 -14.67 4.10
N VAL A 73 7.49 -14.14 5.10
CA VAL A 73 6.76 -12.87 4.99
C VAL A 73 7.73 -11.72 4.77
N GLU A 74 8.83 -11.64 5.54
CA GLU A 74 9.83 -10.59 5.35
C GLU A 74 10.44 -10.61 3.95
N ARG A 75 10.78 -11.80 3.43
CA ARG A 75 11.31 -11.94 2.07
C ARG A 75 10.30 -11.43 1.03
N HIS A 76 9.03 -11.82 1.16
CA HIS A 76 7.95 -11.37 0.28
C HIS A 76 7.77 -9.85 0.35
N ASP A 77 7.70 -9.29 1.55
CA ASP A 77 7.52 -7.86 1.74
C ASP A 77 8.68 -7.04 1.16
N ARG A 78 9.90 -7.46 1.44
CA ARG A 78 11.09 -6.78 0.90
C ARG A 78 11.20 -6.85 -0.61
N GLU A 79 10.76 -7.95 -1.24
CA GLU A 79 10.70 -8.07 -2.70
C GLU A 79 9.74 -7.03 -3.30
N HIS A 80 8.54 -6.88 -2.72
CA HIS A 80 7.54 -5.92 -3.20
C HIS A 80 7.87 -4.48 -2.82
N LEU A 81 8.45 -4.24 -1.64
CA LEU A 81 9.03 -2.94 -1.28
C LEU A 81 10.17 -2.56 -2.23
N GLY A 82 10.98 -3.52 -2.66
CA GLY A 82 11.99 -3.30 -3.70
C GLY A 82 11.40 -2.82 -5.02
N ARG A 83 10.20 -3.29 -5.38
CA ARG A 83 9.43 -2.77 -6.53
C ARG A 83 8.91 -1.36 -6.24
N PHE A 84 8.37 -1.15 -5.05
CA PHE A 84 7.84 0.16 -4.64
C PHE A 84 8.93 1.25 -4.72
N VAL A 85 10.14 1.00 -4.25
CA VAL A 85 11.22 1.99 -4.27
C VAL A 85 11.76 2.30 -5.67
N THR A 86 11.40 1.54 -6.70
CA THR A 86 11.71 1.92 -8.09
C THR A 86 10.86 3.09 -8.60
N ASN A 87 9.91 3.56 -7.80
CA ASN A 87 8.98 4.65 -8.11
C ASN A 87 8.14 4.41 -9.37
N ASP A 88 7.81 3.15 -9.65
CA ASP A 88 6.96 2.73 -10.76
C ASP A 88 5.63 2.17 -10.19
N ALA A 89 4.62 3.03 -10.08
CA ALA A 89 3.31 2.66 -9.54
C ALA A 89 2.60 1.58 -10.39
N ALA A 90 2.76 1.63 -11.71
CA ALA A 90 2.15 0.64 -12.60
C ALA A 90 2.82 -0.72 -12.44
N GLY A 91 4.15 -0.78 -12.47
CA GLY A 91 4.90 -2.01 -12.25
C GLY A 91 4.74 -2.59 -10.85
N PHE A 92 4.54 -1.75 -9.83
CA PHE A 92 4.19 -2.20 -8.48
C PHE A 92 2.81 -2.88 -8.47
N LEU A 93 1.78 -2.26 -9.05
CA LEU A 93 0.44 -2.84 -9.14
C LEU A 93 0.44 -4.15 -9.94
N GLU A 94 1.13 -4.20 -11.08
CA GLU A 94 1.26 -5.41 -11.89
C GLU A 94 1.92 -6.56 -11.11
N ALA A 95 2.97 -6.27 -10.34
CA ALA A 95 3.63 -7.26 -9.50
C ALA A 95 2.71 -7.80 -8.40
N MET A 96 1.92 -6.93 -7.75
CA MET A 96 0.96 -7.33 -6.73
C MET A 96 -0.20 -8.15 -7.31
N GLU A 97 -0.68 -7.82 -8.50
CA GLU A 97 -1.69 -8.59 -9.23
C GLU A 97 -1.16 -9.96 -9.62
N TRP A 98 0.05 -10.02 -10.15
CA TRP A 98 0.71 -11.27 -10.57
C TRP A 98 0.87 -12.25 -9.40
N CYS A 99 1.34 -11.78 -8.25
CA CYS A 99 1.51 -12.64 -7.07
C CYS A 99 0.19 -12.97 -6.36
N LYS A 100 -0.93 -12.35 -6.74
CA LYS A 100 -2.27 -12.48 -6.14
C LYS A 100 -2.31 -12.12 -4.66
N ASN A 101 -1.43 -11.23 -4.22
CA ASN A 101 -1.40 -10.71 -2.86
C ASN A 101 -1.52 -11.80 -1.75
N PRO A 102 -0.63 -12.80 -1.71
CA PRO A 102 -0.80 -14.00 -0.88
C PRO A 102 -0.70 -13.70 0.63
N THR A 103 -0.05 -12.60 0.99
CA THR A 103 0.11 -12.16 2.39
C THR A 103 -0.86 -11.05 2.79
N ARG A 104 -1.82 -10.72 1.91
CA ARG A 104 -2.94 -9.79 2.19
C ARG A 104 -2.48 -8.37 2.53
N TRP A 105 -1.63 -7.79 1.71
CA TRP A 105 -1.38 -6.35 1.78
C TRP A 105 -2.69 -5.60 1.57
N CYS A 106 -3.13 -4.83 2.54
CA CYS A 106 -4.40 -4.11 2.47
C CYS A 106 -4.26 -2.70 1.89
N SER A 107 -3.04 -2.18 1.81
CA SER A 107 -2.76 -0.77 1.51
C SER A 107 -2.21 -0.52 0.10
N ILE A 108 -2.32 -1.48 -0.81
CA ILE A 108 -1.80 -1.39 -2.17
C ILE A 108 -2.30 -0.13 -2.89
N GLY A 109 -3.60 0.17 -2.75
CA GLY A 109 -4.20 1.36 -3.35
C GLY A 109 -3.62 2.66 -2.80
N ASN A 110 -3.46 2.76 -1.49
CA ASN A 110 -2.87 3.93 -0.85
C ASN A 110 -1.43 4.16 -1.32
N MET A 111 -0.65 3.09 -1.38
CA MET A 111 0.74 3.14 -1.81
C MET A 111 0.87 3.58 -3.27
N ALA A 112 0.13 2.95 -4.18
CA ALA A 112 0.16 3.29 -5.60
C ALA A 112 -0.33 4.73 -5.88
N ALA A 113 -1.41 5.16 -5.20
CA ALA A 113 -1.91 6.53 -5.32
C ALA A 113 -0.88 7.55 -4.82
N THR A 114 -0.25 7.28 -3.67
CA THR A 114 0.75 8.20 -3.10
C THR A 114 1.97 8.33 -4.01
N MET A 115 2.47 7.23 -4.59
CA MET A 115 3.55 7.30 -5.59
C MET A 115 3.19 8.22 -6.75
N ARG A 116 2.00 8.03 -7.32
CA ARG A 116 1.56 8.81 -8.46
C ARG A 116 1.35 10.29 -8.13
N LEU A 117 0.70 10.58 -7.00
CA LEU A 117 0.33 11.94 -6.59
C LEU A 117 1.52 12.75 -6.06
N ALA A 118 2.48 12.08 -5.40
CA ALA A 118 3.65 12.77 -4.85
C ALA A 118 4.61 13.24 -5.93
N GLY A 119 4.67 12.55 -7.09
CA GLY A 119 5.57 12.89 -8.17
C GLY A 119 7.03 12.93 -7.72
N ALA A 120 7.41 12.03 -6.81
CA ALA A 120 8.72 12.02 -6.20
C ALA A 120 9.82 11.67 -7.20
N ASP A 121 11.00 12.26 -7.03
CA ASP A 121 12.20 11.92 -7.80
C ASP A 121 12.93 10.72 -7.23
N GLU A 122 12.82 10.52 -5.92
CA GLU A 122 13.47 9.44 -5.18
C GLU A 122 12.52 8.82 -4.15
N VAL A 123 12.62 7.51 -3.97
CA VAL A 123 11.88 6.77 -2.94
C VAL A 123 12.87 5.99 -2.08
N GLU A 124 12.84 6.24 -0.76
CA GLU A 124 13.74 5.63 0.21
C GLU A 124 12.97 4.75 1.21
N LEU A 125 13.37 3.49 1.34
CA LEU A 125 12.91 2.61 2.41
C LEU A 125 13.70 2.89 3.68
N LEU A 126 13.07 3.50 4.67
CA LEU A 126 13.71 3.89 5.93
C LEU A 126 13.75 2.75 6.95
N ASP A 127 12.67 2.00 7.10
CA ASP A 127 12.58 0.90 8.06
C ASP A 127 11.53 -0.13 7.64
N TYR A 128 11.66 -1.35 8.17
CA TYR A 128 10.68 -2.43 8.03
C TYR A 128 10.55 -3.18 9.35
N ARG A 129 9.33 -3.45 9.78
CA ARG A 129 9.04 -4.14 11.04
C ARG A 129 7.91 -5.16 10.87
N GLN A 130 7.95 -6.15 11.76
CA GLN A 130 6.88 -7.13 11.96
C GLN A 130 6.40 -7.08 13.41
N ALA A 131 5.10 -6.93 13.60
CA ALA A 131 4.44 -7.11 14.88
C ALA A 131 3.79 -8.49 14.88
N VAL A 132 4.13 -9.31 15.88
CA VAL A 132 3.59 -10.67 16.06
C VAL A 132 3.05 -10.76 17.47
N ASP A 133 1.87 -11.32 17.66
CA ASP A 133 1.36 -11.58 19.02
C ASP A 133 2.08 -12.77 19.67
N ASP A 134 2.02 -12.83 21.00
CA ASP A 134 2.78 -13.82 21.81
C ASP A 134 2.44 -15.28 21.49
N GLN A 135 1.31 -15.55 20.86
CA GLN A 135 0.84 -16.89 20.50
C GLN A 135 1.01 -17.20 19.00
N GLY A 136 1.52 -16.24 18.22
CA GLY A 136 1.64 -16.36 16.77
C GLY A 136 0.30 -16.37 16.03
N MET A 137 -0.78 -15.90 16.66
CA MET A 137 -2.10 -15.91 16.05
C MET A 137 -2.25 -14.89 14.93
N GLY A 138 -1.45 -13.82 14.98
CA GLY A 138 -1.41 -12.79 13.95
C GLY A 138 -0.03 -12.17 13.81
N LEU A 139 0.34 -11.88 12.56
CA LEU A 139 1.46 -11.04 12.20
C LEU A 139 0.97 -9.93 11.29
N VAL A 140 1.33 -8.71 11.61
CA VAL A 140 1.20 -7.56 10.73
C VAL A 140 2.58 -6.96 10.49
N SER A 141 2.91 -6.69 9.24
CA SER A 141 4.14 -5.98 8.90
C SER A 141 3.86 -4.56 8.45
N CYS A 142 4.84 -3.71 8.61
CA CYS A 142 4.80 -2.32 8.16
C CYS A 142 6.18 -1.84 7.70
N ALA A 143 6.19 -0.76 6.94
CA ALA A 143 7.40 -0.08 6.52
C ALA A 143 7.24 1.43 6.65
N ALA A 144 8.35 2.12 6.92
CA ALA A 144 8.46 3.54 6.77
C ALA A 144 9.20 3.85 5.46
N VAL A 145 8.57 4.65 4.60
CA VAL A 145 9.11 5.02 3.30
C VAL A 145 9.01 6.54 3.13
N ALA A 146 10.06 7.15 2.64
CA ALA A 146 10.05 8.55 2.23
C ALA A 146 9.99 8.66 0.71
N LEU A 147 9.10 9.51 0.22
CA LEU A 147 9.01 9.92 -1.18
C LEU A 147 9.53 11.36 -1.24
N LEU A 148 10.66 11.55 -1.91
CA LEU A 148 11.43 12.79 -1.94
C LEU A 148 11.34 13.42 -3.32
N GLY A 149 11.03 14.71 -3.37
CA GLY A 149 10.96 15.51 -4.58
C GLY A 149 10.99 17.00 -4.25
N ASP A 150 11.18 17.86 -5.24
CA ASP A 150 11.26 19.32 -5.10
C ASP A 150 9.91 19.99 -4.74
#